data_f3bf9af58f4fd291043dfc4c4e86a421
#
_entry.id   f3bf9af58f4fd291043dfc4c4e86a421
#
_cell.length_a   1.000
_cell.length_b   1.000
_cell.length_c   1.000
_cell.angle_alpha   90.00
_cell.angle_beta   90.00
_cell.angle_gamma   90.00
#
_symmetry.space_group_name_H-M   'P 1'
#
loop_
_entity.id
_entity.type
_entity.pdbx_description
1 polymer ?
#
loop_
_entity_poly.entity_id
_entity_poly.type
_entity_poly.pdbx_seq_one_letter_code
_entity_poly.pdbx_strand_id
1 'polypeptide(L)'
;MGLGFRPELAADLLRSPEVVDFVEVVAESCFVQPAARREAQALAQIWPVVPHGVKLSLGSAEGIDLERARALGALARTLRAPVISEHVAFVRSGDREIGHLTAVPCTRAALDVVVRNVAQARRSLPDVPLLLENVAWSFAWPDSEMHEGEFYSEVARRTGCPLLLDVSNAYANAVNSGQEPWEALQRFPLDRVGMIHLAGGVWEHGFYFDDHAHAVPEPVFAALDQVLAVTGHIPILIERDASFPAFAELAREVARCREAQRWLKSTHREPRAPAPVDPPDEAQRAALEQAEAAVARYLTDIDEPPPEAVARFGAEALARSRAILKRKRVDEALPLLGSLSRRKPELEPLAHAVVACTPRVPRLCAISDAWHIAERALSLPSLADDARRDCLIFRSRFTRDPSTLQLQPRRAPFVGRETLEDGSRVWAMKGPGSRSRVRTLERNRARP
;
A
#
# COMPACT_ATOMS: atom_id res chain seq x y z
N MET A 1 -10.22 -19.75 -3.84
CA MET A 1 -9.43 -18.85 -4.68
C MET A 1 -9.96 -17.46 -4.55
N GLY A 2 -9.10 -16.48 -4.36
CA GLY A 2 -9.46 -15.08 -4.23
C GLY A 2 -8.84 -14.20 -5.29
N LEU A 3 -9.35 -12.98 -5.38
CA LEU A 3 -8.79 -11.91 -6.19
C LEU A 3 -8.82 -10.61 -5.38
N GLY A 4 -7.74 -9.84 -5.43
CA GLY A 4 -7.68 -8.49 -4.90
C GLY A 4 -8.70 -7.60 -5.64
N PHE A 5 -9.69 -7.09 -4.91
CA PHE A 5 -10.71 -6.24 -5.53
C PHE A 5 -10.16 -4.87 -5.87
N ARG A 6 -10.34 -4.48 -7.12
CA ARG A 6 -10.12 -3.12 -7.61
C ARG A 6 -11.37 -2.68 -8.39
N PRO A 7 -11.77 -1.40 -8.33
CA PRO A 7 -13.00 -0.93 -9.00
C PRO A 7 -13.05 -1.25 -10.50
N GLU A 8 -11.90 -1.31 -11.15
CA GLU A 8 -11.74 -1.67 -12.57
C GLU A 8 -12.23 -3.08 -12.89
N LEU A 9 -12.14 -4.00 -11.93
CA LEU A 9 -12.53 -5.42 -12.06
C LEU A 9 -13.98 -5.67 -11.64
N ALA A 10 -14.66 -4.69 -11.03
CA ALA A 10 -15.96 -4.86 -10.41
C ALA A 10 -17.02 -5.43 -11.36
N ALA A 11 -17.09 -4.88 -12.59
CA ALA A 11 -18.11 -5.30 -13.56
C ALA A 11 -17.90 -6.74 -14.05
N ASP A 12 -16.65 -7.15 -14.21
CA ASP A 12 -16.32 -8.49 -14.69
C ASP A 12 -16.49 -9.54 -13.59
N LEU A 13 -16.10 -9.23 -12.37
CA LEU A 13 -16.35 -10.08 -11.20
C LEU A 13 -17.85 -10.32 -10.99
N LEU A 14 -18.69 -9.27 -11.11
CA LEU A 14 -20.14 -9.41 -10.97
C LEU A 14 -20.78 -10.21 -12.10
N ARG A 15 -20.18 -10.24 -13.31
CA ARG A 15 -20.68 -11.06 -14.42
C ARG A 15 -20.25 -12.53 -14.31
N SER A 16 -19.15 -12.81 -13.62
CA SER A 16 -18.57 -14.15 -13.47
C SER A 16 -18.24 -14.44 -12.00
N PRO A 17 -19.25 -14.44 -11.11
CA PRO A 17 -19.01 -14.55 -9.67
C PRO A 17 -18.40 -15.89 -9.23
N GLU A 18 -18.51 -16.92 -10.05
CA GLU A 18 -17.97 -18.27 -9.82
C GLU A 18 -16.44 -18.35 -10.00
N VAL A 19 -15.82 -17.34 -10.59
CA VAL A 19 -14.35 -17.34 -10.80
C VAL A 19 -13.62 -17.31 -9.46
N VAL A 20 -14.17 -16.61 -8.46
CA VAL A 20 -13.55 -16.49 -7.14
C VAL A 20 -14.46 -16.98 -6.02
N ASP A 21 -13.86 -17.45 -4.93
CA ASP A 21 -14.57 -17.92 -3.74
C ASP A 21 -14.59 -16.86 -2.64
N PHE A 22 -13.72 -15.85 -2.72
CA PHE A 22 -13.65 -14.70 -1.83
C PHE A 22 -12.95 -13.52 -2.55
N VAL A 23 -13.06 -12.32 -1.97
CA VAL A 23 -12.36 -11.13 -2.46
C VAL A 23 -11.65 -10.43 -1.30
N GLU A 24 -10.60 -9.69 -1.63
CA GLU A 24 -9.89 -8.85 -0.68
C GLU A 24 -10.02 -7.38 -1.04
N VAL A 25 -10.11 -6.52 -0.04
CA VAL A 25 -10.19 -5.06 -0.21
C VAL A 25 -9.11 -4.37 0.60
N VAL A 26 -8.46 -3.35 0.03
CA VAL A 26 -7.54 -2.49 0.77
C VAL A 26 -8.33 -1.70 1.80
N ALA A 27 -8.10 -1.98 3.07
CA ALA A 27 -8.88 -1.46 4.18
C ALA A 27 -8.85 0.07 4.28
N GLU A 28 -7.70 0.68 4.04
CA GLU A 28 -7.52 2.14 4.13
C GLU A 28 -8.35 2.90 3.11
N SER A 29 -8.59 2.35 1.93
CA SER A 29 -9.51 2.94 0.95
C SER A 29 -10.93 3.06 1.52
N CYS A 30 -11.37 2.05 2.28
CA CYS A 30 -12.67 2.04 2.93
C CYS A 30 -12.78 3.02 4.12
N PHE A 31 -11.64 3.44 4.73
CA PHE A 31 -11.64 4.41 5.81
C PHE A 31 -11.89 5.83 5.31
N VAL A 32 -11.29 6.18 4.19
CA VAL A 32 -11.28 7.56 3.66
C VAL A 32 -12.33 7.81 2.59
N GLN A 33 -12.76 6.77 1.87
CA GLN A 33 -13.69 6.86 0.75
C GLN A 33 -15.03 6.17 1.08
N PRO A 34 -16.12 6.93 1.31
CA PRO A 34 -17.44 6.33 1.57
C PRO A 34 -17.95 5.45 0.42
N ALA A 35 -17.51 5.69 -0.81
CA ALA A 35 -17.86 4.86 -1.97
C ALA A 35 -17.23 3.47 -1.83
N ALA A 36 -15.91 3.39 -1.63
CA ALA A 36 -15.18 2.13 -1.45
C ALA A 36 -15.75 1.29 -0.29
N ARG A 37 -16.14 1.96 0.82
CA ARG A 37 -16.80 1.27 1.93
C ARG A 37 -18.14 0.66 1.54
N ARG A 38 -18.97 1.38 0.75
CA ARG A 38 -20.26 0.84 0.26
C ARG A 38 -20.05 -0.31 -0.73
N GLU A 39 -19.04 -0.20 -1.58
CA GLU A 39 -18.65 -1.27 -2.50
C GLU A 39 -18.24 -2.53 -1.74
N ALA A 40 -17.36 -2.41 -0.77
CA ALA A 40 -16.95 -3.52 0.10
C ALA A 40 -18.15 -4.16 0.82
N GLN A 41 -19.13 -3.37 1.29
CA GLN A 41 -20.36 -3.88 1.89
C GLN A 41 -21.28 -4.60 0.87
N ALA A 42 -21.31 -4.14 -0.38
CA ALA A 42 -22.04 -4.81 -1.44
C ALA A 42 -21.38 -6.14 -1.83
N LEU A 43 -20.05 -6.16 -1.95
CA LEU A 43 -19.29 -7.38 -2.20
C LEU A 43 -19.51 -8.42 -1.10
N ALA A 44 -19.61 -8.00 0.15
CA ALA A 44 -19.84 -8.88 1.31
C ALA A 44 -21.24 -9.54 1.31
N GLN A 45 -22.16 -9.15 0.40
CA GLN A 45 -23.42 -9.87 0.18
C GLN A 45 -23.26 -11.04 -0.81
N ILE A 46 -22.15 -11.09 -1.53
CA ILE A 46 -21.88 -12.07 -2.60
C ILE A 46 -20.78 -13.03 -2.16
N TRP A 47 -19.68 -12.50 -1.60
CA TRP A 47 -18.49 -13.26 -1.21
C TRP A 47 -18.06 -12.96 0.21
N PRO A 48 -17.33 -13.86 0.87
CA PRO A 48 -16.47 -13.49 1.98
C PRO A 48 -15.49 -12.39 1.56
N VAL A 49 -15.38 -11.32 2.36
CA VAL A 49 -14.48 -10.20 2.09
C VAL A 49 -13.40 -10.13 3.16
N VAL A 50 -12.15 -10.14 2.72
CA VAL A 50 -10.97 -9.98 3.59
C VAL A 50 -10.56 -8.50 3.57
N PRO A 51 -10.61 -7.78 4.70
CA PRO A 51 -10.01 -6.46 4.80
C PRO A 51 -8.50 -6.61 5.01
N HIS A 52 -7.74 -6.11 4.05
CA HIS A 52 -6.29 -6.12 4.03
C HIS A 52 -5.75 -4.75 4.40
N GLY A 53 -5.01 -4.67 5.50
CA GLY A 53 -4.39 -3.46 6.00
C GLY A 53 -3.00 -3.26 5.40
N VAL A 54 -2.69 -2.00 5.08
CA VAL A 54 -1.38 -1.64 4.48
C VAL A 54 -0.68 -0.50 5.23
N LYS A 55 -1.29 0.04 6.29
CA LYS A 55 -0.76 1.23 6.98
C LYS A 55 -0.83 1.17 8.51
N LEU A 56 -1.02 0.00 9.08
CA LEU A 56 -1.02 -0.12 10.54
C LEU A 56 0.38 0.06 11.13
N SER A 57 1.41 -0.24 10.33
CA SER A 57 2.83 -0.06 10.69
C SER A 57 3.26 -0.98 11.83
N LEU A 58 2.95 -2.27 11.71
CA LEU A 58 3.26 -3.26 12.75
C LEU A 58 4.75 -3.33 13.10
N GLY A 59 5.62 -2.96 12.17
CA GLY A 59 7.06 -2.92 12.37
C GLY A 59 7.61 -1.66 13.02
N SER A 60 6.79 -0.62 13.23
CA SER A 60 7.30 0.66 13.73
C SER A 60 7.68 0.63 15.21
N ALA A 61 8.91 1.03 15.53
CA ALA A 61 9.43 1.08 16.90
C ALA A 61 8.68 2.10 17.79
N GLU A 62 8.11 3.15 17.21
CA GLU A 62 7.25 4.12 17.91
C GLU A 62 5.85 3.56 18.24
N GLY A 63 5.46 2.45 17.63
CA GLY A 63 4.16 1.82 17.80
C GLY A 63 3.20 2.04 16.63
N ILE A 64 2.01 1.43 16.73
CA ILE A 64 0.97 1.46 15.69
C ILE A 64 0.09 2.71 15.78
N ASP A 65 -0.63 3.01 14.69
CA ASP A 65 -1.70 3.99 14.67
C ASP A 65 -3.00 3.36 15.21
N LEU A 66 -3.38 3.72 16.44
CA LEU A 66 -4.56 3.19 17.10
C LEU A 66 -5.88 3.61 16.45
N GLU A 67 -5.93 4.74 15.76
CA GLU A 67 -7.14 5.14 15.03
C GLU A 67 -7.35 4.23 13.81
N ARG A 68 -6.27 3.92 13.09
CA ARG A 68 -6.31 2.94 11.99
C ARG A 68 -6.66 1.54 12.48
N ALA A 69 -6.10 1.10 13.60
CA ALA A 69 -6.45 -0.20 14.20
C ALA A 69 -7.94 -0.30 14.55
N ARG A 70 -8.52 0.76 15.14
CA ARG A 70 -9.96 0.83 15.41
C ARG A 70 -10.79 0.85 14.15
N ALA A 71 -10.35 1.58 13.11
CA ALA A 71 -11.02 1.65 11.81
C ALA A 71 -11.02 0.29 11.10
N LEU A 72 -9.88 -0.42 11.13
CA LEU A 72 -9.75 -1.78 10.58
C LEU A 72 -10.69 -2.74 11.31
N GLY A 73 -10.72 -2.72 12.64
CA GLY A 73 -11.62 -3.54 13.43
C GLY A 73 -13.10 -3.23 13.18
N ALA A 74 -13.46 -1.95 12.99
CA ALA A 74 -14.81 -1.54 12.65
C ALA A 74 -15.22 -1.99 11.24
N LEU A 75 -14.30 -1.93 10.27
CA LEU A 75 -14.53 -2.44 8.92
C LEU A 75 -14.72 -3.96 8.93
N ALA A 76 -13.83 -4.70 9.58
CA ALA A 76 -13.91 -6.15 9.68
C ALA A 76 -15.24 -6.62 10.31
N ARG A 77 -15.71 -5.97 11.38
CA ARG A 77 -17.04 -6.24 11.96
C ARG A 77 -18.17 -5.94 10.98
N THR A 78 -18.08 -4.82 10.26
CA THR A 78 -19.10 -4.41 9.27
C THR A 78 -19.22 -5.41 8.12
N LEU A 79 -18.09 -5.94 7.66
CA LEU A 79 -18.02 -6.91 6.57
C LEU A 79 -18.26 -8.36 7.04
N ARG A 80 -18.33 -8.60 8.35
CA ARG A 80 -18.31 -9.96 8.96
C ARG A 80 -17.13 -10.77 8.42
N ALA A 81 -15.97 -10.10 8.36
CA ALA A 81 -14.77 -10.67 7.76
C ALA A 81 -14.38 -11.98 8.45
N PRO A 82 -14.09 -13.05 7.68
CA PRO A 82 -13.65 -14.32 8.26
C PRO A 82 -12.21 -14.24 8.78
N VAL A 83 -11.42 -13.32 8.27
CA VAL A 83 -10.01 -13.11 8.56
C VAL A 83 -9.64 -11.66 8.24
N ILE A 84 -8.58 -11.16 8.85
CA ILE A 84 -7.97 -9.84 8.59
C ILE A 84 -6.51 -10.09 8.25
N SER A 85 -5.93 -9.29 7.35
CA SER A 85 -4.50 -9.34 7.05
C SER A 85 -3.84 -7.96 7.21
N GLU A 86 -2.54 -7.95 7.54
CA GLU A 86 -1.72 -6.74 7.65
C GLU A 86 -0.23 -7.09 7.48
N HIS A 87 0.54 -6.15 6.95
CA HIS A 87 1.97 -6.33 6.69
C HIS A 87 2.85 -6.15 7.92
N VAL A 88 3.93 -6.93 7.98
CA VAL A 88 5.02 -6.73 8.94
C VAL A 88 6.02 -5.73 8.36
N ALA A 89 5.64 -4.47 8.40
CA ALA A 89 6.41 -3.36 7.84
C ALA A 89 6.29 -2.11 8.71
N PHE A 90 7.18 -1.16 8.52
CA PHE A 90 6.96 0.20 8.99
C PHE A 90 6.66 1.12 7.78
N VAL A 91 5.66 1.99 7.92
CA VAL A 91 5.20 2.89 6.85
C VAL A 91 5.31 4.36 7.25
N ARG A 92 5.72 4.62 8.47
CA ARG A 92 5.91 5.95 9.04
C ARG A 92 6.95 5.94 10.15
N SER A 93 7.54 7.11 10.41
CA SER A 93 8.36 7.38 11.58
C SER A 93 8.14 8.84 11.99
N GLY A 94 7.74 9.06 13.23
CA GLY A 94 7.27 10.35 13.72
C GLY A 94 6.04 10.84 12.95
N ASP A 95 6.11 12.06 12.46
CA ASP A 95 5.09 12.68 11.62
C ASP A 95 5.26 12.39 10.11
N ARG A 96 6.29 11.63 9.72
CA ARG A 96 6.63 11.31 8.33
C ARG A 96 5.98 10.01 7.87
N GLU A 97 5.11 10.09 6.89
CA GLU A 97 4.57 8.93 6.19
C GLU A 97 5.46 8.61 4.98
N ILE A 98 6.04 7.41 4.96
CA ILE A 98 6.95 6.99 3.87
C ILE A 98 6.16 6.79 2.57
N GLY A 99 4.95 6.23 2.68
CA GLY A 99 4.08 5.93 1.52
C GLY A 99 4.46 4.64 0.81
N HIS A 100 5.24 3.79 1.46
CA HIS A 100 5.63 2.47 1.00
C HIS A 100 5.77 1.53 2.19
N LEU A 101 5.51 0.25 1.95
CA LEU A 101 5.79 -0.80 2.91
C LEU A 101 7.32 -0.96 3.01
N THR A 102 7.89 -0.61 4.15
CA THR A 102 9.33 -0.70 4.36
C THR A 102 9.60 -1.88 5.29
N ALA A 103 10.40 -2.83 4.81
CA ALA A 103 10.76 -3.99 5.59
C ALA A 103 11.50 -3.60 6.88
N VAL A 104 11.24 -4.32 7.95
CA VAL A 104 11.96 -4.19 9.23
C VAL A 104 13.27 -4.96 9.20
N PRO A 105 14.29 -4.59 10.01
CA PRO A 105 15.45 -5.44 10.18
C PRO A 105 15.04 -6.75 10.86
N CYS A 106 15.57 -7.89 10.39
CA CYS A 106 15.34 -9.18 11.02
C CYS A 106 16.19 -9.33 12.31
N THR A 107 15.92 -8.49 13.31
CA THR A 107 16.59 -8.45 14.61
C THR A 107 15.65 -8.83 15.76
N ARG A 108 16.21 -9.18 16.93
CA ARG A 108 15.41 -9.43 18.13
C ARG A 108 14.64 -8.19 18.57
N ALA A 109 15.25 -7.01 18.46
CA ALA A 109 14.61 -5.74 18.81
C ALA A 109 13.37 -5.47 17.92
N ALA A 110 13.48 -5.67 16.61
CA ALA A 110 12.35 -5.53 15.70
C ALA A 110 11.27 -6.61 15.95
N LEU A 111 11.68 -7.84 16.26
CA LEU A 111 10.75 -8.89 16.64
C LEU A 111 9.93 -8.52 17.89
N ASP A 112 10.57 -7.98 18.94
CA ASP A 112 9.89 -7.53 20.17
C ASP A 112 8.89 -6.38 19.86
N VAL A 113 9.28 -5.46 18.98
CA VAL A 113 8.42 -4.37 18.50
C VAL A 113 7.19 -4.93 17.79
N VAL A 114 7.38 -5.84 16.81
CA VAL A 114 6.28 -6.45 16.06
C VAL A 114 5.33 -7.19 16.98
N VAL A 115 5.84 -8.01 17.89
CA VAL A 115 5.02 -8.77 18.86
C VAL A 115 4.17 -7.83 19.73
N ARG A 116 4.76 -6.77 20.27
CA ARG A 116 4.06 -5.74 21.04
C ARG A 116 2.97 -5.06 20.22
N ASN A 117 3.29 -4.65 18.99
CA ASN A 117 2.39 -3.92 18.10
C ASN A 117 1.21 -4.80 17.66
N VAL A 118 1.45 -6.07 17.36
CA VAL A 118 0.39 -7.06 17.07
C VAL A 118 -0.53 -7.23 18.30
N ALA A 119 0.03 -7.38 19.49
CA ALA A 119 -0.77 -7.49 20.72
C ALA A 119 -1.62 -6.23 20.95
N GLN A 120 -1.10 -5.05 20.62
CA GLN A 120 -1.83 -3.79 20.72
C GLN A 120 -2.93 -3.68 19.67
N ALA A 121 -2.66 -4.06 18.41
CA ALA A 121 -3.63 -4.07 17.31
C ALA A 121 -4.82 -4.98 17.64
N ARG A 122 -4.57 -6.19 18.11
CA ARG A 122 -5.60 -7.18 18.45
C ARG A 122 -6.65 -6.67 19.44
N ARG A 123 -6.31 -5.72 20.31
CA ARG A 123 -7.29 -5.10 21.24
C ARG A 123 -8.40 -4.32 20.52
N SER A 124 -8.18 -3.92 19.27
CA SER A 124 -9.13 -3.16 18.46
C SER A 124 -9.85 -4.03 17.42
N LEU A 125 -9.33 -5.22 17.13
CA LEU A 125 -9.86 -6.12 16.12
C LEU A 125 -10.95 -7.05 16.70
N PRO A 126 -11.85 -7.61 15.87
CA PRO A 126 -12.74 -8.70 16.30
C PRO A 126 -11.95 -9.99 16.56
N ASP A 127 -12.60 -10.95 17.19
CA ASP A 127 -12.03 -12.28 17.43
C ASP A 127 -12.06 -13.15 16.17
N VAL A 128 -11.23 -12.77 15.20
CA VAL A 128 -10.95 -13.52 13.97
C VAL A 128 -9.44 -13.61 13.77
N PRO A 129 -8.94 -14.56 12.98
CA PRO A 129 -7.52 -14.62 12.68
C PRO A 129 -6.99 -13.31 12.08
N LEU A 130 -5.84 -12.84 12.57
CA LEU A 130 -5.04 -11.79 11.96
C LEU A 130 -3.86 -12.46 11.26
N LEU A 131 -3.82 -12.39 9.95
CA LEU A 131 -2.71 -12.89 9.15
C LEU A 131 -1.62 -11.83 9.01
N LEU A 132 -0.37 -12.23 9.16
CA LEU A 132 0.79 -11.34 9.07
C LEU A 132 1.57 -11.63 7.80
N GLU A 133 1.79 -10.58 7.00
CA GLU A 133 2.35 -10.69 5.66
C GLU A 133 3.80 -10.25 5.57
N ASN A 134 4.59 -10.99 4.79
CA ASN A 134 5.95 -10.61 4.38
C ASN A 134 5.89 -9.60 3.22
N VAL A 135 6.91 -8.74 3.14
CA VAL A 135 6.99 -7.67 2.13
C VAL A 135 8.18 -7.83 1.20
N ALA A 136 8.03 -7.41 -0.06
CA ALA A 136 9.17 -7.20 -0.93
C ALA A 136 9.97 -5.98 -0.46
N TRP A 137 11.30 -6.11 -0.43
CA TRP A 137 12.19 -5.03 -0.01
C TRP A 137 13.08 -4.53 -1.14
N SER A 138 13.30 -3.24 -1.18
CA SER A 138 14.18 -2.58 -2.16
C SER A 138 15.61 -2.39 -1.63
N PHE A 139 15.82 -2.60 -0.33
CA PHE A 139 17.12 -2.66 0.34
C PHE A 139 17.04 -3.61 1.54
N ALA A 140 18.14 -4.28 1.83
CA ALA A 140 18.28 -5.13 3.01
C ALA A 140 18.86 -4.33 4.19
N TRP A 141 18.43 -4.66 5.41
CA TRP A 141 19.03 -4.12 6.62
C TRP A 141 20.34 -4.84 6.92
N PRO A 142 21.47 -4.12 6.99
CA PRO A 142 22.78 -4.75 7.19
C PRO A 142 22.97 -5.37 8.59
N ASP A 143 22.15 -4.96 9.56
CA ASP A 143 22.21 -5.46 10.94
C ASP A 143 21.26 -6.63 11.22
N SER A 144 20.66 -7.23 10.19
CA SER A 144 19.81 -8.40 10.40
C SER A 144 20.59 -9.52 11.06
N GLU A 145 20.03 -10.06 12.15
CA GLU A 145 20.64 -11.10 13.00
C GLU A 145 20.20 -12.50 12.58
N MET A 146 19.13 -12.60 11.80
CA MET A 146 18.54 -13.85 11.37
C MET A 146 18.01 -13.73 9.94
N HIS A 147 17.76 -14.88 9.31
CA HIS A 147 17.14 -14.93 8.00
C HIS A 147 15.67 -14.49 8.07
N GLU A 148 15.14 -13.94 6.96
CA GLU A 148 13.75 -13.48 6.89
C GLU A 148 12.75 -14.56 7.32
N GLY A 149 12.85 -15.80 6.77
CA GLY A 149 11.95 -16.89 7.13
C GLY A 149 12.03 -17.28 8.61
N GLU A 150 13.23 -17.20 9.23
CA GLU A 150 13.42 -17.43 10.67
C GLU A 150 12.75 -16.32 11.50
N PHE A 151 12.86 -15.07 11.05
CA PHE A 151 12.18 -13.94 11.67
C PHE A 151 10.67 -14.14 11.67
N TYR A 152 10.07 -14.49 10.53
CA TYR A 152 8.63 -14.77 10.44
C TYR A 152 8.21 -16.02 11.23
N SER A 153 9.10 -17.00 11.39
CA SER A 153 8.86 -18.15 12.27
C SER A 153 8.72 -17.72 13.73
N GLU A 154 9.60 -16.84 14.19
CA GLU A 154 9.52 -16.26 15.53
C GLU A 154 8.32 -15.32 15.71
N VAL A 155 8.00 -14.49 14.69
CA VAL A 155 6.79 -13.66 14.70
C VAL A 155 5.54 -14.54 14.87
N ALA A 156 5.37 -15.57 14.03
CA ALA A 156 4.21 -16.46 14.10
C ALA A 156 4.15 -17.23 15.43
N ARG A 157 5.30 -17.67 15.94
CA ARG A 157 5.39 -18.39 17.22
C ARG A 157 5.00 -17.49 18.39
N ARG A 158 5.50 -16.25 18.45
CA ARG A 158 5.31 -15.34 19.59
C ARG A 158 3.95 -14.64 19.56
N THR A 159 3.44 -14.31 18.38
CA THR A 159 2.13 -13.63 18.25
C THR A 159 0.95 -14.61 18.24
N GLY A 160 1.20 -15.89 17.93
CA GLY A 160 0.15 -16.87 17.66
C GLY A 160 -0.58 -16.61 16.32
N CYS A 161 -0.21 -15.57 15.57
CA CYS A 161 -0.83 -15.25 14.29
C CYS A 161 -0.40 -16.23 13.19
N PRO A 162 -1.32 -16.68 12.32
CA PRO A 162 -0.95 -17.32 11.08
C PRO A 162 -0.26 -16.32 10.14
N LEU A 163 0.47 -16.84 9.17
CA LEU A 163 1.04 -16.02 8.10
C LEU A 163 0.07 -15.89 6.92
N LEU A 164 0.05 -14.73 6.32
CA LEU A 164 -0.22 -14.53 4.92
C LEU A 164 1.14 -14.58 4.23
N LEU A 165 1.43 -15.68 3.52
CA LEU A 165 2.67 -15.80 2.79
C LEU A 165 2.48 -15.24 1.38
N ASP A 166 3.05 -14.08 1.12
CA ASP A 166 3.22 -13.62 -0.25
C ASP A 166 4.45 -14.31 -0.85
N VAL A 167 4.18 -15.27 -1.76
CA VAL A 167 5.20 -16.05 -2.44
C VAL A 167 5.96 -15.20 -3.44
N SER A 168 5.32 -14.18 -4.03
CA SER A 168 5.95 -13.27 -4.99
C SER A 168 6.94 -12.35 -4.30
N ASN A 169 6.58 -11.80 -3.13
CA ASN A 169 7.48 -11.02 -2.29
C ASN A 169 8.71 -11.85 -1.85
N ALA A 170 8.48 -13.06 -1.38
CA ALA A 170 9.57 -13.94 -0.96
C ALA A 170 10.47 -14.36 -2.15
N TYR A 171 9.86 -14.63 -3.32
CA TYR A 171 10.58 -14.85 -4.56
C TYR A 171 11.43 -13.65 -4.96
N ALA A 172 10.84 -12.45 -4.97
CA ALA A 172 11.54 -11.20 -5.29
C ALA A 172 12.74 -10.99 -4.37
N ASN A 173 12.55 -11.15 -3.07
CA ASN A 173 13.61 -11.02 -2.07
C ASN A 173 14.74 -12.02 -2.29
N ALA A 174 14.42 -13.28 -2.60
CA ALA A 174 15.41 -14.32 -2.85
C ALA A 174 16.25 -14.01 -4.10
N VAL A 175 15.61 -13.75 -5.25
CA VAL A 175 16.34 -13.51 -6.51
C VAL A 175 17.17 -12.22 -6.46
N ASN A 176 16.66 -11.18 -5.80
CA ASN A 176 17.37 -9.90 -5.63
C ASN A 176 18.57 -10.01 -4.68
N SER A 177 18.57 -10.99 -3.77
CA SER A 177 19.72 -11.28 -2.90
C SER A 177 20.62 -12.40 -3.41
N GLY A 178 20.35 -12.93 -4.62
CA GLY A 178 21.13 -14.01 -5.22
C GLY A 178 20.93 -15.36 -4.53
N GLN A 179 19.79 -15.54 -3.84
CA GLN A 179 19.42 -16.81 -3.20
C GLN A 179 18.50 -17.63 -4.11
N GLU A 180 18.55 -18.94 -3.94
CA GLU A 180 17.59 -19.83 -4.60
C GLU A 180 16.22 -19.67 -3.90
N PRO A 181 15.11 -19.42 -4.65
CA PRO A 181 13.82 -19.09 -4.06
C PRO A 181 13.26 -20.14 -3.10
N TRP A 182 13.43 -21.44 -3.42
CA TRP A 182 12.94 -22.49 -2.54
C TRP A 182 13.75 -22.57 -1.24
N GLU A 183 15.08 -22.37 -1.29
CA GLU A 183 15.91 -22.33 -0.09
C GLU A 183 15.53 -21.20 0.86
N ALA A 184 15.06 -20.08 0.32
CA ALA A 184 14.53 -18.98 1.11
C ALA A 184 13.13 -19.31 1.68
N LEU A 185 12.21 -19.77 0.83
CA LEU A 185 10.81 -20.06 1.19
C LEU A 185 10.67 -21.16 2.23
N GLN A 186 11.46 -22.24 2.15
CA GLN A 186 11.37 -23.34 3.12
C GLN A 186 11.75 -22.94 4.55
N ARG A 187 12.39 -21.78 4.75
CA ARG A 187 12.70 -21.24 6.08
C ARG A 187 11.53 -20.55 6.75
N PHE A 188 10.50 -20.17 5.97
CA PHE A 188 9.25 -19.66 6.55
C PHE A 188 8.50 -20.79 7.29
N PRO A 189 7.69 -20.47 8.29
CA PRO A 189 6.90 -21.45 9.00
C PRO A 189 5.70 -21.90 8.14
N LEU A 190 5.97 -22.75 7.15
CA LEU A 190 4.98 -23.20 6.17
C LEU A 190 3.78 -23.91 6.83
N ASP A 191 3.97 -24.53 8.00
CA ASP A 191 2.92 -25.10 8.82
C ASP A 191 2.01 -24.04 9.46
N ARG A 192 2.39 -22.75 9.41
CA ARG A 192 1.64 -21.62 9.97
C ARG A 192 1.00 -20.73 8.91
N VAL A 193 1.19 -21.01 7.63
CA VAL A 193 0.59 -20.22 6.55
C VAL A 193 -0.93 -20.40 6.55
N GLY A 194 -1.69 -19.33 6.71
CA GLY A 194 -3.16 -19.30 6.71
C GLY A 194 -3.76 -18.92 5.35
N MET A 195 -3.01 -18.18 4.52
CA MET A 195 -3.37 -17.76 3.18
C MET A 195 -2.09 -17.49 2.38
N ILE A 196 -2.19 -17.55 1.06
CA ILE A 196 -1.10 -17.22 0.13
C ILE A 196 -1.53 -16.05 -0.76
N HIS A 197 -0.64 -15.10 -0.97
CA HIS A 197 -0.73 -14.11 -2.03
C HIS A 197 0.22 -14.44 -3.17
N LEU A 198 -0.22 -14.11 -4.40
CA LEU A 198 0.57 -14.15 -5.62
C LEU A 198 0.37 -12.88 -6.42
N ALA A 199 1.44 -12.31 -6.89
CA ALA A 199 1.44 -11.16 -7.79
C ALA A 199 2.46 -11.36 -8.92
N GLY A 200 2.36 -10.54 -9.94
CA GLY A 200 3.37 -10.45 -10.98
C GLY A 200 4.32 -9.29 -10.74
N GLY A 201 5.49 -9.40 -11.32
CA GLY A 201 6.52 -8.38 -11.25
C GLY A 201 7.34 -8.31 -12.54
N VAL A 202 8.32 -7.42 -12.58
CA VAL A 202 9.13 -7.14 -13.76
C VAL A 202 10.61 -7.02 -13.42
N TRP A 203 11.47 -7.50 -14.34
CA TRP A 203 12.91 -7.28 -14.27
C TRP A 203 13.26 -5.93 -14.89
N GLU A 204 13.80 -5.00 -14.09
CA GLU A 204 14.36 -3.74 -14.57
C GLU A 204 15.77 -3.54 -14.00
N HIS A 205 16.75 -3.27 -14.86
CA HIS A 205 18.15 -2.99 -14.47
C HIS A 205 18.77 -4.03 -13.53
N GLY A 206 18.48 -5.31 -13.74
CA GLY A 206 19.02 -6.41 -12.92
C GLY A 206 18.38 -6.57 -11.55
N PHE A 207 17.25 -5.91 -11.31
CA PHE A 207 16.45 -6.04 -10.09
C PHE A 207 15.02 -6.49 -10.44
N TYR A 208 14.48 -7.44 -9.71
CA TYR A 208 13.10 -7.88 -9.86
C TYR A 208 12.19 -7.02 -8.98
N PHE A 209 11.33 -6.24 -9.63
CA PHE A 209 10.31 -5.43 -8.96
C PHE A 209 9.01 -6.22 -8.86
N ASP A 210 8.55 -6.44 -7.65
CA ASP A 210 7.21 -6.92 -7.38
C ASP A 210 6.26 -5.72 -7.42
N ASP A 211 5.64 -5.48 -8.57
CA ASP A 211 4.87 -4.26 -8.85
C ASP A 211 3.36 -4.49 -8.95
N HIS A 212 2.92 -5.75 -8.89
CA HIS A 212 1.52 -6.16 -9.01
C HIS A 212 0.82 -5.65 -10.29
N ALA A 213 1.61 -5.30 -11.31
CA ALA A 213 1.12 -4.78 -12.57
C ALA A 213 1.24 -5.78 -13.74
N HIS A 214 1.90 -6.88 -13.52
CA HIS A 214 2.20 -7.91 -14.52
C HIS A 214 1.52 -9.25 -14.19
N ALA A 215 1.50 -10.15 -15.16
CA ALA A 215 1.05 -11.53 -14.93
C ALA A 215 2.00 -12.25 -13.96
N VAL A 216 1.46 -13.17 -13.17
CA VAL A 216 2.27 -14.02 -12.29
C VAL A 216 3.23 -14.85 -13.15
N PRO A 217 4.55 -14.72 -13.00
CA PRO A 217 5.49 -15.42 -13.86
C PRO A 217 5.64 -16.89 -13.47
N GLU A 218 6.07 -17.71 -14.43
CA GLU A 218 6.23 -19.14 -14.24
C GLU A 218 7.11 -19.54 -13.04
N PRO A 219 8.24 -18.86 -12.75
CA PRO A 219 9.03 -19.19 -11.57
C PRO A 219 8.28 -18.97 -10.23
N VAL A 220 7.36 -18.00 -10.15
CA VAL A 220 6.54 -17.78 -8.97
C VAL A 220 5.48 -18.90 -8.84
N PHE A 221 4.89 -19.35 -9.94
CA PHE A 221 4.01 -20.52 -9.90
C PHE A 221 4.76 -21.80 -9.52
N ALA A 222 6.00 -21.99 -9.99
CA ALA A 222 6.83 -23.11 -9.56
C ALA A 222 7.15 -23.06 -8.05
N ALA A 223 7.41 -21.87 -7.52
CA ALA A 223 7.57 -21.67 -6.09
C ALA A 223 6.27 -21.95 -5.31
N LEU A 224 5.11 -21.54 -5.83
CA LEU A 224 3.81 -21.90 -5.27
C LEU A 224 3.62 -23.41 -5.18
N ASP A 225 3.93 -24.17 -6.24
CA ASP A 225 3.79 -25.63 -6.24
C ASP A 225 4.63 -26.29 -5.14
N GLN A 226 5.85 -25.79 -4.92
CA GLN A 226 6.73 -26.26 -3.84
C GLN A 226 6.15 -25.92 -2.45
N VAL A 227 5.61 -24.71 -2.27
CA VAL A 227 4.94 -24.30 -1.02
C VAL A 227 3.72 -25.17 -0.77
N LEU A 228 2.89 -25.40 -1.79
CA LEU A 228 1.67 -26.22 -1.68
C LEU A 228 1.96 -27.69 -1.36
N ALA A 229 3.08 -28.23 -1.81
CA ALA A 229 3.50 -29.58 -1.46
C ALA A 229 3.69 -29.76 0.07
N VAL A 230 4.03 -28.68 0.78
CA VAL A 230 4.21 -28.67 2.24
C VAL A 230 2.95 -28.19 2.96
N THR A 231 2.32 -27.12 2.48
CA THR A 231 1.17 -26.50 3.14
C THR A 231 -0.13 -27.27 2.94
N GLY A 232 -0.26 -28.03 1.86
CA GLY A 232 -1.53 -28.62 1.45
C GLY A 232 -2.50 -27.56 0.88
N HIS A 233 -3.79 -27.93 0.85
CA HIS A 233 -4.86 -27.04 0.36
C HIS A 233 -5.05 -25.84 1.28
N ILE A 234 -4.94 -24.62 0.74
CA ILE A 234 -4.97 -23.36 1.47
C ILE A 234 -5.60 -22.25 0.60
N PRO A 235 -6.27 -21.22 1.16
CA PRO A 235 -6.72 -20.08 0.38
C PRO A 235 -5.56 -19.39 -0.35
N ILE A 236 -5.73 -19.16 -1.67
CA ILE A 236 -4.78 -18.41 -2.49
C ILE A 236 -5.51 -17.21 -3.08
N LEU A 237 -4.86 -16.07 -3.10
CA LEU A 237 -5.36 -14.84 -3.69
C LEU A 237 -4.36 -14.31 -4.72
N ILE A 238 -4.87 -13.86 -5.87
CA ILE A 238 -4.09 -13.15 -6.87
C ILE A 238 -4.27 -11.65 -6.68
N GLU A 239 -3.17 -10.92 -6.61
CA GLU A 239 -3.17 -9.46 -6.59
C GLU A 239 -2.80 -8.89 -7.95
N ARG A 240 -3.59 -7.91 -8.38
CA ARG A 240 -3.32 -7.08 -9.54
C ARG A 240 -3.75 -5.65 -9.22
N ASP A 241 -2.77 -4.74 -9.12
CA ASP A 241 -2.97 -3.37 -8.67
C ASP A 241 -3.02 -2.35 -9.80
N ALA A 242 -2.43 -2.70 -10.93
CA ALA A 242 -2.36 -1.83 -12.11
C ALA A 242 -2.32 -2.66 -13.40
N SER A 243 -2.35 -1.98 -14.55
CA SER A 243 -2.22 -2.60 -15.88
C SER A 243 -3.16 -3.79 -16.05
N PHE A 244 -4.46 -3.58 -15.69
CA PHE A 244 -5.45 -4.66 -15.71
C PHE A 244 -5.59 -5.26 -17.11
N PRO A 245 -5.31 -6.57 -17.27
CA PRO A 245 -5.50 -7.27 -18.52
C PRO A 245 -7.00 -7.56 -18.76
N ALA A 246 -7.31 -8.21 -19.88
CA ALA A 246 -8.64 -8.79 -20.04
C ALA A 246 -8.96 -9.74 -18.88
N PHE A 247 -10.15 -9.66 -18.31
CA PHE A 247 -10.56 -10.45 -17.13
C PHE A 247 -10.35 -11.96 -17.30
N ALA A 248 -10.52 -12.46 -18.53
CA ALA A 248 -10.25 -13.86 -18.88
C ALA A 248 -8.77 -14.29 -18.61
N GLU A 249 -7.83 -13.35 -18.57
CA GLU A 249 -6.43 -13.65 -18.23
C GLU A 249 -6.27 -13.86 -16.73
N LEU A 250 -6.86 -12.96 -15.92
CA LEU A 250 -6.90 -13.13 -14.46
C LEU A 250 -7.65 -14.40 -14.07
N ALA A 251 -8.77 -14.69 -14.74
CA ALA A 251 -9.53 -15.92 -14.51
C ALA A 251 -8.69 -17.18 -14.80
N ARG A 252 -7.78 -17.14 -15.79
CA ARG A 252 -6.85 -18.24 -16.07
C ARG A 252 -5.79 -18.41 -14.97
N GLU A 253 -5.25 -17.31 -14.43
CA GLU A 253 -4.33 -17.37 -13.29
C GLU A 253 -5.02 -17.96 -12.05
N VAL A 254 -6.26 -17.53 -11.75
CA VAL A 254 -7.07 -18.11 -10.66
C VAL A 254 -7.36 -19.60 -10.89
N ALA A 255 -7.70 -19.98 -12.12
CA ALA A 255 -7.94 -21.39 -12.47
C ALA A 255 -6.68 -22.24 -12.33
N ARG A 256 -5.51 -21.71 -12.67
CA ARG A 256 -4.22 -22.37 -12.47
C ARG A 256 -3.94 -22.66 -10.99
N CYS A 257 -4.16 -21.66 -10.12
CA CYS A 257 -4.02 -21.87 -8.68
C CYS A 257 -5.01 -22.93 -8.16
N ARG A 258 -6.25 -22.93 -8.67
CA ARG A 258 -7.27 -23.94 -8.31
C ARG A 258 -6.86 -25.35 -8.75
N GLU A 259 -6.25 -25.49 -9.92
CA GLU A 259 -5.74 -26.78 -10.41
C GLU A 259 -4.53 -27.24 -9.60
N ALA A 260 -3.60 -26.37 -9.26
CA ALA A 260 -2.41 -26.69 -8.46
C ALA A 260 -2.76 -27.34 -7.10
N GLN A 261 -3.88 -26.98 -6.50
CA GLN A 261 -4.29 -27.56 -5.22
C GLN A 261 -5.46 -28.55 -5.30
N ARG A 262 -5.91 -28.92 -6.50
CA ARG A 262 -7.10 -29.75 -6.72
C ARG A 262 -7.12 -31.06 -5.92
N TRP A 263 -5.97 -31.70 -5.78
CA TRP A 263 -5.81 -33.00 -5.14
C TRP A 263 -5.21 -32.92 -3.75
N LEU A 264 -4.91 -31.71 -3.27
CA LEU A 264 -4.32 -31.51 -1.95
C LEU A 264 -5.40 -31.58 -0.86
N LYS A 265 -5.05 -32.23 0.24
CA LYS A 265 -5.94 -32.28 1.39
C LYS A 265 -5.86 -30.97 2.16
N SER A 266 -6.99 -30.46 2.64
CA SER A 266 -7.02 -29.38 3.59
C SER A 266 -6.37 -29.83 4.90
N THR A 267 -5.37 -29.09 5.35
CA THR A 267 -4.74 -29.30 6.65
C THR A 267 -5.44 -28.40 7.66
N HIS A 268 -6.14 -29.00 8.61
CA HIS A 268 -6.67 -28.24 9.74
C HIS A 268 -5.52 -27.74 10.62
N ARG A 269 -5.43 -26.43 10.81
CA ARG A 269 -4.39 -25.82 11.64
C ARG A 269 -5.06 -25.25 12.89
N GLU A 270 -4.70 -25.79 14.03
CA GLU A 270 -5.21 -25.26 15.28
C GLU A 270 -4.60 -23.88 15.59
N PRO A 271 -5.43 -22.92 16.03
CA PRO A 271 -4.92 -21.65 16.54
C PRO A 271 -3.95 -21.92 17.70
N ARG A 272 -2.77 -21.28 17.67
CA ARG A 272 -1.84 -21.34 18.79
C ARG A 272 -2.00 -20.10 19.67
N ALA A 273 -1.95 -20.29 20.97
CA ALA A 273 -1.92 -19.18 21.88
C ALA A 273 -0.63 -18.37 21.71
N PRO A 274 -0.70 -17.03 21.80
CA PRO A 274 0.51 -16.19 21.76
C PRO A 274 1.42 -16.54 22.96
N ALA A 275 2.73 -16.42 22.76
CA ALA A 275 3.68 -16.49 23.85
C ALA A 275 3.55 -15.24 24.75
N PRO A 276 3.94 -15.33 26.03
CA PRO A 276 4.04 -14.15 26.88
C PRO A 276 4.91 -13.08 26.21
N VAL A 277 4.46 -11.82 26.28
CA VAL A 277 5.19 -10.68 25.70
C VAL A 277 6.09 -10.13 26.79
N ASP A 278 7.39 -10.33 26.64
CA ASP A 278 8.37 -9.67 27.49
C ASP A 278 8.40 -8.17 27.22
N PRO A 279 8.67 -7.32 28.22
CA PRO A 279 8.86 -5.91 27.97
C PRO A 279 10.09 -5.74 27.05
N PRO A 280 10.01 -4.88 26.01
CA PRO A 280 11.12 -4.65 25.12
C PRO A 280 12.29 -4.01 25.87
N ASP A 281 13.51 -4.31 25.45
CA ASP A 281 14.69 -3.53 25.83
C ASP A 281 14.55 -2.11 25.27
N GLU A 282 14.30 -1.15 26.16
CA GLU A 282 14.05 0.23 25.76
C GLU A 282 15.24 0.88 25.04
N ALA A 283 16.46 0.48 25.34
CA ALA A 283 17.64 0.99 24.64
C ALA A 283 17.69 0.46 23.20
N GLN A 284 17.42 -0.82 23.01
CA GLN A 284 17.38 -1.43 21.66
C GLN A 284 16.20 -0.89 20.86
N ARG A 285 15.03 -0.70 21.46
CA ARG A 285 13.88 -0.08 20.83
C ARG A 285 14.18 1.35 20.38
N ALA A 286 14.79 2.16 21.24
CA ALA A 286 15.15 3.54 20.90
C ALA A 286 16.19 3.60 19.76
N ALA A 287 17.15 2.69 19.75
CA ALA A 287 18.11 2.59 18.65
C ALA A 287 17.43 2.21 17.32
N LEU A 288 16.48 1.27 17.34
CA LEU A 288 15.68 0.91 16.17
C LEU A 288 14.83 2.10 15.69
N GLU A 289 14.16 2.83 16.59
CA GLU A 289 13.38 4.02 16.28
C GLU A 289 14.21 5.10 15.59
N GLN A 290 15.46 5.32 16.07
CA GLN A 290 16.38 6.24 15.43
C GLN A 290 16.80 5.79 14.03
N ALA A 291 17.04 4.49 13.84
CA ALA A 291 17.38 3.93 12.54
C ALA A 291 16.21 4.03 11.54
N GLU A 292 14.98 3.70 11.97
CA GLU A 292 13.76 3.89 11.16
C GLU A 292 13.56 5.36 10.80
N ALA A 293 13.75 6.28 11.73
CA ALA A 293 13.64 7.72 11.49
C ALA A 293 14.68 8.22 10.48
N ALA A 294 15.91 7.71 10.54
CA ALA A 294 16.96 8.04 9.58
C ALA A 294 16.60 7.54 8.16
N VAL A 295 16.11 6.30 8.05
CA VAL A 295 15.63 5.73 6.78
C VAL A 295 14.44 6.51 6.25
N ALA A 296 13.41 6.76 7.07
CA ALA A 296 12.23 7.50 6.67
C ALA A 296 12.58 8.91 6.17
N ARG A 297 13.48 9.60 6.86
CA ARG A 297 13.98 10.92 6.45
C ARG A 297 14.66 10.85 5.10
N TYR A 298 15.61 9.94 4.94
CA TYR A 298 16.35 9.78 3.70
C TYR A 298 15.41 9.47 2.51
N LEU A 299 14.41 8.62 2.71
CA LEU A 299 13.47 8.23 1.66
C LEU A 299 12.47 9.34 1.28
N THR A 300 12.18 10.28 2.18
CA THR A 300 11.12 11.29 1.98
C THR A 300 11.64 12.71 1.75
N ASP A 301 12.87 13.05 2.17
CA ASP A 301 13.47 14.37 1.97
C ASP A 301 14.15 14.51 0.60
N ILE A 302 14.37 15.77 0.16
CA ILE A 302 14.65 16.06 -1.24
C ILE A 302 16.11 15.80 -1.59
N ASP A 303 17.08 16.32 -0.91
CA ASP A 303 18.48 16.38 -1.39
C ASP A 303 19.54 16.16 -0.30
N GLU A 304 19.18 15.64 0.85
CA GLU A 304 20.21 15.34 1.84
C GLU A 304 21.04 14.12 1.42
N PRO A 305 22.36 14.19 1.48
CA PRO A 305 23.19 13.00 1.38
C PRO A 305 22.74 12.02 2.46
N PRO A 306 22.83 10.69 2.22
CA PRO A 306 22.37 9.73 3.20
C PRO A 306 23.04 10.01 4.53
N PRO A 307 22.27 10.15 5.64
CA PRO A 307 22.88 10.18 6.97
C PRO A 307 23.83 9.01 7.12
N GLU A 308 24.93 9.18 7.85
CA GLU A 308 25.91 8.11 8.06
C GLU A 308 25.24 6.79 8.51
N ALA A 309 24.15 6.90 9.29
CA ALA A 309 23.34 5.77 9.72
C ALA A 309 22.71 4.97 8.58
N VAL A 310 22.47 5.57 7.39
CA VAL A 310 21.90 4.88 6.22
C VAL A 310 22.89 4.62 5.10
N ALA A 311 24.09 5.22 5.15
CA ALA A 311 25.13 5.00 4.14
C ALA A 311 25.53 3.52 3.99
N ARG A 312 25.43 2.75 5.06
CA ARG A 312 25.72 1.31 5.14
C ARG A 312 24.77 0.40 4.34
N PHE A 313 23.59 0.89 3.90
CA PHE A 313 22.65 0.11 3.08
C PHE A 313 23.04 0.01 1.60
N GLY A 314 24.11 0.69 1.19
CA GLY A 314 24.55 0.77 -0.20
C GLY A 314 23.82 1.85 -1.01
N ALA A 315 24.62 2.66 -1.71
CA ALA A 315 24.11 3.82 -2.43
C ALA A 315 23.09 3.45 -3.54
N GLU A 316 23.33 2.34 -4.24
CA GLU A 316 22.46 1.88 -5.34
C GLU A 316 21.09 1.42 -4.82
N ALA A 317 21.04 0.64 -3.73
CA ALA A 317 19.80 0.17 -3.12
C ALA A 317 18.95 1.33 -2.61
N LEU A 318 19.59 2.31 -1.97
CA LEU A 318 18.91 3.52 -1.49
C LEU A 318 18.41 4.41 -2.64
N ALA A 319 19.21 4.59 -3.69
CA ALA A 319 18.78 5.34 -4.89
C ALA A 319 17.58 4.67 -5.57
N ARG A 320 17.58 3.35 -5.68
CA ARG A 320 16.46 2.55 -6.19
C ARG A 320 15.20 2.76 -5.36
N SER A 321 15.31 2.66 -4.04
CA SER A 321 14.17 2.87 -3.12
C SER A 321 13.57 4.27 -3.26
N ARG A 322 14.40 5.30 -3.38
CA ARG A 322 13.94 6.68 -3.64
C ARG A 322 13.26 6.80 -5.01
N ALA A 323 13.77 6.13 -6.04
CA ALA A 323 13.17 6.14 -7.37
C ALA A 323 11.78 5.49 -7.37
N ILE A 324 11.63 4.33 -6.69
CA ILE A 324 10.34 3.66 -6.48
C ILE A 324 9.34 4.60 -5.80
N LEU A 325 9.75 5.24 -4.70
CA LEU A 325 8.89 6.17 -3.98
C LEU A 325 8.48 7.38 -4.81
N LYS A 326 9.40 7.96 -5.59
CA LYS A 326 9.09 9.07 -6.49
C LYS A 326 8.07 8.66 -7.57
N ARG A 327 8.24 7.48 -8.18
CA ARG A 327 7.27 6.92 -9.14
C ARG A 327 5.90 6.76 -8.47
N LYS A 328 5.85 6.11 -7.31
CA LYS A 328 4.60 5.86 -6.57
C LYS A 328 3.87 7.16 -6.19
N ARG A 329 4.59 8.20 -5.77
CA ARG A 329 4.01 9.53 -5.50
C ARG A 329 3.34 10.13 -6.74
N VAL A 330 3.96 9.99 -7.92
CA VAL A 330 3.38 10.46 -9.19
C VAL A 330 2.11 9.66 -9.51
N ASP A 331 2.17 8.33 -9.40
CA ASP A 331 1.03 7.44 -9.67
C ASP A 331 -0.15 7.70 -8.73
N GLU A 332 0.10 8.03 -7.45
CA GLU A 332 -0.92 8.42 -6.48
C GLU A 332 -1.50 9.82 -6.78
N ALA A 333 -0.72 10.74 -7.30
CA ALA A 333 -1.12 12.13 -7.51
C ALA A 333 -1.89 12.36 -8.82
N LEU A 334 -1.46 11.73 -9.91
CA LEU A 334 -2.04 11.94 -11.25
C LEU A 334 -3.56 11.70 -11.32
N PRO A 335 -4.13 10.65 -10.73
CA PRO A 335 -5.58 10.41 -10.75
C PRO A 335 -6.40 11.47 -10.01
N LEU A 336 -5.77 12.25 -9.12
CA LEU A 336 -6.43 13.31 -8.35
C LEU A 336 -6.58 14.63 -9.13
N LEU A 337 -5.91 14.73 -10.27
CA LEU A 337 -5.97 15.87 -11.19
C LEU A 337 -7.14 15.67 -12.15
N GLY A 338 -8.18 16.48 -12.02
CA GLY A 338 -9.41 16.30 -12.79
C GLY A 338 -9.26 16.67 -14.26
N SER A 339 -8.84 17.91 -14.54
CA SER A 339 -8.67 18.43 -15.90
C SER A 339 -7.33 18.01 -16.50
N LEU A 340 -6.27 18.15 -15.76
CA LEU A 340 -4.90 17.81 -16.18
C LEU A 340 -4.70 16.31 -16.45
N SER A 341 -5.44 15.43 -15.81
CA SER A 341 -5.31 13.97 -16.03
C SER A 341 -5.52 13.56 -17.49
N ARG A 342 -6.30 14.35 -18.26
CA ARG A 342 -6.53 14.13 -19.70
C ARG A 342 -5.31 14.42 -20.57
N ARG A 343 -4.31 15.09 -20.00
CA ARG A 343 -3.06 15.50 -20.66
C ARG A 343 -1.88 14.67 -20.16
N LYS A 344 -2.12 13.42 -19.79
CA LYS A 344 -1.14 12.53 -19.16
C LYS A 344 0.24 12.53 -19.85
N PRO A 345 0.39 12.44 -21.18
CA PRO A 345 1.71 12.40 -21.82
C PRO A 345 2.55 13.67 -21.60
N GLU A 346 1.92 14.86 -21.50
CA GLU A 346 2.60 16.13 -21.25
C GLU A 346 2.82 16.36 -19.75
N LEU A 347 1.93 15.83 -18.93
CA LEU A 347 1.90 16.05 -17.48
C LEU A 347 2.89 15.16 -16.73
N GLU A 348 3.09 13.92 -17.17
CA GLU A 348 3.88 12.91 -16.44
C GLU A 348 5.35 13.34 -16.24
N PRO A 349 6.08 13.87 -17.26
CA PRO A 349 7.43 14.39 -17.05
C PRO A 349 7.49 15.55 -16.05
N LEU A 350 6.49 16.44 -16.09
CA LEU A 350 6.37 17.55 -15.15
C LEU A 350 6.11 17.02 -13.73
N ALA A 351 5.23 16.04 -13.59
CA ALA A 351 4.90 15.45 -12.29
C ALA A 351 6.15 14.81 -11.63
N HIS A 352 6.94 14.08 -12.40
CA HIS A 352 8.22 13.54 -11.93
C HIS A 352 9.20 14.64 -11.50
N ALA A 353 9.33 15.72 -12.27
CA ALA A 353 10.18 16.85 -11.91
C ALA A 353 9.73 17.55 -10.63
N VAL A 354 8.40 17.75 -10.47
CA VAL A 354 7.82 18.38 -9.29
C VAL A 354 8.04 17.52 -8.05
N VAL A 355 7.71 16.22 -8.13
CA VAL A 355 7.86 15.29 -7.01
C VAL A 355 9.34 15.14 -6.60
N ALA A 356 10.27 15.21 -7.57
CA ALA A 356 11.70 15.18 -7.29
C ALA A 356 12.19 16.35 -6.43
N CYS A 357 11.52 17.52 -6.52
CA CYS A 357 11.90 18.76 -5.83
C CYS A 357 10.94 19.17 -4.70
N THR A 358 9.96 18.32 -4.35
CA THR A 358 8.96 18.65 -3.32
C THR A 358 9.01 17.64 -2.18
N PRO A 359 9.20 18.05 -0.91
CA PRO A 359 9.18 17.13 0.22
C PRO A 359 7.81 16.49 0.37
N ARG A 360 7.78 15.26 0.86
CA ARG A 360 6.52 14.57 1.17
C ARG A 360 5.94 15.14 2.46
N VAL A 361 4.75 15.68 2.40
CA VAL A 361 4.07 16.17 3.62
C VAL A 361 3.45 15.02 4.41
N PRO A 362 3.30 15.14 5.75
CA PRO A 362 2.86 14.02 6.60
C PRO A 362 1.44 13.54 6.36
N ARG A 363 0.55 14.43 5.92
CA ARG A 363 -0.87 14.13 5.74
C ARG A 363 -1.38 14.59 4.39
N LEU A 364 -2.31 13.83 3.80
CA LEU A 364 -2.87 14.11 2.47
C LEU A 364 -1.78 14.22 1.39
N CYS A 365 -0.75 13.37 1.49
CA CYS A 365 0.46 13.42 0.67
C CYS A 365 0.14 13.50 -0.83
N ALA A 366 -0.65 12.55 -1.36
CA ALA A 366 -1.00 12.51 -2.77
C ALA A 366 -1.77 13.77 -3.22
N ILE A 367 -2.65 14.32 -2.38
CA ILE A 367 -3.38 15.56 -2.67
C ILE A 367 -2.42 16.75 -2.70
N SER A 368 -1.44 16.78 -1.80
CA SER A 368 -0.41 17.82 -1.76
C SER A 368 0.45 17.75 -3.01
N ASP A 369 0.90 16.55 -3.40
CA ASP A 369 1.69 16.35 -4.62
C ASP A 369 0.87 16.77 -5.86
N ALA A 370 -0.38 16.34 -5.97
CA ALA A 370 -1.27 16.74 -7.06
C ALA A 370 -1.46 18.27 -7.14
N TRP A 371 -1.62 18.93 -5.99
CA TRP A 371 -1.74 20.39 -5.97
C TRP A 371 -0.45 21.08 -6.41
N HIS A 372 0.72 20.64 -5.96
CA HIS A 372 2.01 21.18 -6.41
C HIS A 372 2.23 20.97 -7.94
N ILE A 373 1.84 19.79 -8.45
CA ILE A 373 1.88 19.53 -9.90
C ILE A 373 0.96 20.51 -10.65
N ALA A 374 -0.27 20.71 -10.19
CA ALA A 374 -1.20 21.65 -10.79
C ALA A 374 -0.67 23.12 -10.75
N GLU A 375 -0.09 23.55 -9.64
CA GLU A 375 0.51 24.89 -9.52
C GLU A 375 1.71 25.05 -10.48
N ARG A 376 2.54 24.03 -10.61
CA ARG A 376 3.67 24.10 -11.52
C ARG A 376 3.22 24.10 -13.00
N ALA A 377 2.15 23.38 -13.33
CA ALA A 377 1.56 23.34 -14.65
C ALA A 377 1.00 24.71 -15.10
N LEU A 378 0.70 25.64 -14.20
CA LEU A 378 0.29 27.02 -14.53
C LEU A 378 1.35 27.77 -15.38
N SER A 379 2.62 27.41 -15.26
CA SER A 379 3.71 28.02 -16.02
C SER A 379 3.87 27.47 -17.44
N LEU A 380 3.13 26.43 -17.80
CA LEU A 380 3.18 25.81 -19.12
C LEU A 380 1.93 26.20 -19.92
N PRO A 381 2.04 26.98 -21.02
CA PRO A 381 0.87 27.45 -21.75
C PRO A 381 -0.09 26.35 -22.19
N SER A 382 0.44 25.19 -22.64
CA SER A 382 -0.39 24.06 -23.07
C SER A 382 -1.22 23.41 -21.95
N LEU A 383 -0.86 23.61 -20.69
CA LEU A 383 -1.49 23.02 -19.51
C LEU A 383 -2.18 24.06 -18.61
N ALA A 384 -1.94 25.37 -18.85
CA ALA A 384 -2.30 26.44 -17.92
C ALA A 384 -3.81 26.48 -17.60
N ASP A 385 -4.68 26.31 -18.58
CA ASP A 385 -6.13 26.37 -18.36
C ASP A 385 -6.65 25.17 -17.55
N ASP A 386 -6.15 23.97 -17.84
CA ASP A 386 -6.48 22.77 -17.06
C ASP A 386 -5.93 22.90 -15.62
N ALA A 387 -4.73 23.44 -15.48
CA ALA A 387 -4.13 23.72 -14.18
C ALA A 387 -4.93 24.76 -13.37
N ARG A 388 -5.44 25.84 -13.99
CA ARG A 388 -6.33 26.81 -13.32
C ARG A 388 -7.60 26.14 -12.75
N ARG A 389 -8.21 25.24 -13.55
CA ARG A 389 -9.39 24.45 -13.12
C ARG A 389 -9.06 23.59 -11.90
N ASP A 390 -7.99 22.82 -11.95
CA ASP A 390 -7.61 21.90 -10.88
C ASP A 390 -7.17 22.65 -9.61
N CYS A 391 -6.36 23.72 -9.73
CA CYS A 391 -6.00 24.57 -8.60
C CYS A 391 -7.23 25.20 -7.93
N LEU A 392 -8.23 25.62 -8.71
CA LEU A 392 -9.48 26.17 -8.19
C LEU A 392 -10.24 25.13 -7.36
N ILE A 393 -10.28 23.86 -7.83
CA ILE A 393 -10.89 22.75 -7.10
C ILE A 393 -10.13 22.47 -5.81
N PHE A 394 -8.78 22.38 -5.82
CA PHE A 394 -8.00 22.19 -4.61
C PHE A 394 -8.23 23.30 -3.58
N ARG A 395 -8.18 24.56 -3.99
CA ARG A 395 -8.47 25.70 -3.12
C ARG A 395 -9.89 25.69 -2.54
N SER A 396 -10.85 25.16 -3.27
CA SER A 396 -12.22 25.01 -2.77
C SER A 396 -12.34 23.94 -1.69
N ARG A 397 -11.55 22.88 -1.76
CA ARG A 397 -11.62 21.71 -0.86
C ARG A 397 -10.69 21.79 0.33
N PHE A 398 -9.55 22.46 0.17
CA PHE A 398 -8.47 22.47 1.15
C PHE A 398 -7.97 23.88 1.44
N THR A 399 -7.40 24.05 2.62
CA THR A 399 -6.52 25.16 2.98
C THR A 399 -5.12 24.61 3.17
N ARG A 400 -4.10 25.37 2.82
CA ARG A 400 -2.70 25.00 2.99
C ARG A 400 -2.05 25.96 3.97
N ASP A 401 -1.34 25.43 4.96
CA ASP A 401 -0.48 26.22 5.84
C ASP A 401 0.72 26.72 5.04
N PRO A 402 0.99 28.03 5.02
CA PRO A 402 2.09 28.59 4.21
C PRO A 402 3.48 28.17 4.67
N SER A 403 3.66 27.85 5.94
CA SER A 403 4.97 27.52 6.54
C SER A 403 5.30 26.02 6.45
N THR A 404 4.30 25.17 6.68
CA THR A 404 4.48 23.71 6.73
C THR A 404 4.01 23.00 5.47
N LEU A 405 3.33 23.71 4.55
CA LEU A 405 2.66 23.17 3.36
C LEU A 405 1.57 22.12 3.66
N GLN A 406 1.28 21.88 4.93
CA GLN A 406 0.26 20.90 5.33
C GLN A 406 -1.14 21.33 4.89
N LEU A 407 -1.89 20.35 4.39
CA LEU A 407 -3.25 20.53 3.93
C LEU A 407 -4.26 20.21 5.03
N GLN A 408 -5.31 21.01 5.09
CA GLN A 408 -6.47 20.76 5.94
C GLN A 408 -7.76 20.87 5.11
N PRO A 409 -8.75 19.98 5.32
CA PRO A 409 -10.04 20.12 4.66
C PRO A 409 -10.70 21.46 5.01
N ARG A 410 -11.06 22.23 3.98
CA ARG A 410 -11.73 23.52 4.16
C ARG A 410 -13.12 23.35 4.75
N ARG A 411 -13.36 23.88 5.91
CA ARG A 411 -14.68 23.89 6.58
C ARG A 411 -15.52 25.11 6.20
N ALA A 412 -14.88 26.25 5.94
CA ALA A 412 -15.55 27.50 5.53
C ALA A 412 -16.13 27.38 4.11
N PRO A 413 -17.22 28.09 3.81
CA PRO A 413 -17.71 28.20 2.44
C PRO A 413 -16.64 28.80 1.53
N PHE A 414 -16.72 28.49 0.25
CA PHE A 414 -15.78 28.97 -0.75
C PHE A 414 -16.51 29.39 -2.02
N VAL A 415 -16.12 30.52 -2.56
CA VAL A 415 -16.47 30.97 -3.91
C VAL A 415 -15.18 31.49 -4.53
N GLY A 416 -14.79 30.88 -5.64
CA GLY A 416 -13.60 31.26 -6.39
C GLY A 416 -13.86 31.30 -7.88
N ARG A 417 -13.02 32.05 -8.59
CA ARG A 417 -13.12 32.22 -10.04
C ARG A 417 -11.72 32.24 -10.64
N GLU A 418 -11.58 31.62 -11.80
CA GLU A 418 -10.41 31.73 -12.69
C GLU A 418 -10.86 32.19 -14.08
N THR A 419 -9.97 32.88 -14.79
CA THR A 419 -10.15 33.28 -16.18
C THR A 419 -9.18 32.46 -17.04
N LEU A 420 -9.70 31.81 -18.07
CA LEU A 420 -8.96 30.99 -19.01
C LEU A 420 -8.35 31.86 -20.13
N GLU A 421 -7.47 31.30 -20.92
CA GLU A 421 -6.78 32.03 -21.99
C GLU A 421 -7.72 32.56 -23.08
N ASP A 422 -8.79 31.81 -23.37
CA ASP A 422 -9.84 32.23 -24.31
C ASP A 422 -10.77 33.33 -23.75
N GLY A 423 -10.55 33.78 -22.50
CA GLY A 423 -11.36 34.75 -21.79
C GLY A 423 -12.63 34.16 -21.16
N SER A 424 -12.87 32.87 -21.27
CA SER A 424 -13.95 32.19 -20.54
C SER A 424 -13.64 32.19 -19.03
N ARG A 425 -14.67 31.95 -18.21
CA ARG A 425 -14.55 32.01 -16.75
C ARG A 425 -15.06 30.71 -16.12
N VAL A 426 -14.24 30.17 -15.22
CA VAL A 426 -14.58 29.00 -14.40
C VAL A 426 -14.80 29.43 -12.97
N TRP A 427 -15.88 28.98 -12.37
CA TRP A 427 -16.25 29.22 -10.98
C TRP A 427 -16.25 27.92 -10.21
N ALA A 428 -15.82 27.94 -8.96
CA ALA A 428 -16.04 26.87 -8.01
C ALA A 428 -16.72 27.41 -6.76
N MET A 429 -17.77 26.73 -6.32
CA MET A 429 -18.55 27.08 -5.15
C MET A 429 -18.69 25.87 -4.23
N LYS A 430 -18.51 26.09 -2.95
CA LYS A 430 -18.65 25.08 -1.91
C LYS A 430 -19.36 25.67 -0.69
N GLY A 431 -20.37 24.96 -0.19
CA GLY A 431 -21.06 25.29 1.06
C GLY A 431 -20.19 25.07 2.30
N PRO A 432 -20.69 25.42 3.50
CA PRO A 432 -19.97 25.16 4.75
C PRO A 432 -19.83 23.68 5.04
N GLY A 433 -18.80 23.32 5.81
CA GLY A 433 -18.47 21.95 6.19
C GLY A 433 -17.48 21.28 5.25
N SER A 434 -16.63 20.41 5.79
CA SER A 434 -15.56 19.74 5.04
C SER A 434 -16.08 18.78 3.96
N ARG A 435 -17.28 18.22 4.13
CA ARG A 435 -17.90 17.25 3.23
C ARG A 435 -18.84 17.86 2.18
N SER A 436 -18.99 19.19 2.14
CA SER A 436 -19.85 19.85 1.17
C SER A 436 -19.35 19.63 -0.26
N ARG A 437 -20.28 19.35 -1.18
CA ARG A 437 -19.95 19.18 -2.60
C ARG A 437 -19.46 20.48 -3.20
N VAL A 438 -18.44 20.39 -4.06
CA VAL A 438 -17.99 21.49 -4.90
C VAL A 438 -18.83 21.48 -6.18
N ARG A 439 -19.38 22.64 -6.52
CA ARG A 439 -20.07 22.88 -7.80
C ARG A 439 -19.18 23.73 -8.67
N THR A 440 -18.96 23.34 -9.91
CA THR A 440 -18.24 24.12 -10.90
C THR A 440 -19.19 24.62 -11.96
N LEU A 441 -18.98 25.83 -12.45
CA LEU A 441 -19.71 26.45 -13.55
C LEU A 441 -18.70 27.07 -14.49
N GLU A 442 -18.78 26.75 -15.78
CA GLU A 442 -17.98 27.39 -16.81
C GLU A 442 -18.90 28.25 -17.69
N ARG A 443 -18.53 29.51 -17.91
CA ARG A 443 -19.21 30.41 -18.82
C ARG A 443 -18.25 30.76 -19.94
N ASN A 444 -18.58 30.32 -21.15
CA ASN A 444 -17.89 30.74 -22.35
C ASN A 444 -18.09 32.25 -22.54
N ARG A 445 -17.07 32.90 -23.10
CA ARG A 445 -17.21 34.26 -23.57
C ARG A 445 -18.31 34.25 -24.64
N ALA A 446 -19.37 35.04 -24.49
CA ALA A 446 -20.32 35.22 -25.56
C ALA A 446 -19.54 35.67 -26.79
N ARG A 447 -19.60 34.92 -27.87
CA ARG A 447 -19.10 35.40 -29.15
C ARG A 447 -19.84 36.68 -29.50
N PRO A 448 -19.13 37.77 -29.89
CA PRO A 448 -19.78 39.03 -30.29
C PRO A 448 -20.73 38.84 -31.44
#